data_3f5dc422c0d2d7430d1ffbdab3a0e9f6
#
_entry.id   3f5dc422c0d2d7430d1ffbdab3a0e9f6
#
_cell.length_a   1.000
_cell.length_b   1.000
_cell.length_c   1.000
_cell.angle_alpha   90.00
_cell.angle_beta   90.00
_cell.angle_gamma   90.00
#
_symmetry.space_group_name_H-M   'P 1'
#
loop_
_entity.id
_entity.type
_entity.pdbx_description
1 polymer ?
#
loop_
_entity_poly.entity_id
_entity_poly.type
_entity_poly.pdbx_seq_one_letter_code
_entity_poly.pdbx_strand_id
1 'polypeptide(L)'
;MSAPTIGHVDNAVVIDADIDTVWDATNDVERWPELFTEYASAEILERSGDTVRFRLAMHPDENGKVWSWVSERTLNKAGRRVIARRVEPGPFEFMNIEWTYEPEGDGTRMRWVQDFRMRPDAPVDTAAMTDRINANTAVQMDVIRRKVERLAAGGGREIRTVSVDDVPANRKRGGDIRTVLSPATVGATTGFLGTLRLAPAEVVTEHWHPYSEEFLFCVEGAITLRLDGHDRPLRTNEGVLIPIGVRHRLMNDGDTPAFLVFALTPLAPSPELGHVDTEPLPGGTP
;
A
#
# COMPACT_ATOMS: atom_id res chain seq x y z
N MET A 1 -15.59 28.96 30.75
CA MET A 1 -14.47 28.24 30.10
C MET A 1 -15.05 26.92 29.59
N SER A 2 -14.97 26.66 28.27
CA SER A 2 -15.42 25.39 27.69
C SER A 2 -14.57 24.27 28.26
N ALA A 3 -15.18 23.09 28.53
CA ALA A 3 -14.41 21.92 28.98
C ALA A 3 -13.36 21.58 27.93
N PRO A 4 -12.12 21.21 28.34
CA PRO A 4 -11.07 20.88 27.40
C PRO A 4 -11.49 19.67 26.55
N THR A 5 -11.39 19.80 25.23
CA THR A 5 -11.81 18.76 24.27
C THR A 5 -10.90 17.52 24.37
N ILE A 6 -11.49 16.35 24.49
CA ILE A 6 -10.80 15.07 24.40
C ILE A 6 -10.89 14.63 22.93
N GLY A 7 -9.75 14.27 22.34
CA GLY A 7 -9.70 13.60 21.06
C GLY A 7 -10.06 12.14 21.22
N HIS A 8 -10.95 11.65 20.38
CA HIS A 8 -11.41 10.27 20.35
C HIS A 8 -11.30 9.73 18.94
N VAL A 9 -10.61 8.61 18.77
CA VAL A 9 -10.47 7.87 17.50
C VAL A 9 -10.87 6.43 17.73
N ASP A 10 -11.71 5.89 16.87
CA ASP A 10 -12.25 4.53 16.95
C ASP A 10 -12.28 3.92 15.55
N ASN A 11 -11.39 2.99 15.31
CA ASN A 11 -11.27 2.28 14.04
C ASN A 11 -11.36 0.76 14.27
N ALA A 12 -11.91 0.05 13.29
CA ALA A 12 -11.96 -1.41 13.31
C ALA A 12 -11.68 -1.97 11.91
N VAL A 13 -11.13 -3.18 11.89
CA VAL A 13 -10.89 -3.93 10.66
C VAL A 13 -11.19 -5.41 10.92
N VAL A 14 -11.74 -6.09 9.92
CA VAL A 14 -11.88 -7.55 9.92
C VAL A 14 -10.66 -8.13 9.21
N ILE A 15 -10.01 -9.08 9.86
CA ILE A 15 -8.80 -9.77 9.38
C ILE A 15 -9.18 -11.22 9.14
N ASP A 16 -8.95 -11.73 7.94
CA ASP A 16 -9.22 -13.13 7.57
C ASP A 16 -8.14 -14.05 8.16
N ALA A 17 -8.21 -14.21 9.47
CA ALA A 17 -7.32 -15.04 10.27
C ALA A 17 -7.97 -15.36 11.62
N ASP A 18 -7.59 -16.50 12.21
CA ASP A 18 -8.05 -16.87 13.54
C ASP A 18 -7.55 -15.87 14.60
N ILE A 19 -8.30 -15.79 15.71
CA ILE A 19 -8.07 -14.78 16.74
C ILE A 19 -6.73 -14.93 17.46
N ASP A 20 -6.18 -16.14 17.55
CA ASP A 20 -4.88 -16.36 18.17
C ASP A 20 -3.75 -15.88 17.26
N THR A 21 -3.84 -16.15 15.96
CA THR A 21 -2.91 -15.63 14.96
C THR A 21 -2.91 -14.10 14.94
N VAL A 22 -4.09 -13.47 14.93
CA VAL A 22 -4.21 -12.00 14.97
C VAL A 22 -3.64 -11.45 16.26
N TRP A 23 -3.98 -12.07 17.41
CA TRP A 23 -3.49 -11.68 18.71
C TRP A 23 -1.96 -11.74 18.79
N ASP A 24 -1.38 -12.88 18.44
CA ASP A 24 0.07 -13.10 18.57
C ASP A 24 0.85 -12.17 17.63
N ALA A 25 0.41 -11.99 16.38
CA ALA A 25 1.07 -11.10 15.44
C ALA A 25 1.02 -9.62 15.85
N THR A 26 -0.11 -9.15 16.41
CA THR A 26 -0.27 -7.73 16.77
C THR A 26 0.26 -7.36 18.13
N ASN A 27 0.52 -8.35 19.01
CA ASN A 27 1.01 -8.12 20.37
C ASN A 27 2.50 -8.45 20.56
N ASP A 28 3.19 -8.93 19.54
CA ASP A 28 4.65 -9.06 19.53
C ASP A 28 5.28 -7.69 19.19
N VAL A 29 5.50 -6.89 20.24
CA VAL A 29 6.00 -5.50 20.13
C VAL A 29 7.37 -5.45 19.46
N GLU A 30 8.24 -6.44 19.65
CA GLU A 30 9.58 -6.47 19.07
C GLU A 30 9.53 -6.54 17.55
N ARG A 31 8.44 -7.12 17.00
CA ARG A 31 8.20 -7.21 15.55
C ARG A 31 7.34 -6.07 14.98
N TRP A 32 7.01 -5.06 15.75
CA TRP A 32 6.25 -3.92 15.24
C TRP A 32 6.91 -3.14 14.10
N PRO A 33 8.24 -3.03 14.00
CA PRO A 33 8.87 -2.47 12.80
C PRO A 33 8.58 -3.26 11.52
N GLU A 34 8.30 -4.57 11.63
CA GLU A 34 7.88 -5.40 10.50
C GLU A 34 6.36 -5.28 10.24
N LEU A 35 5.57 -5.03 11.28
CA LEU A 35 4.11 -4.97 11.21
C LEU A 35 3.60 -3.59 10.76
N PHE A 36 4.11 -2.51 11.34
CA PHE A 36 3.75 -1.13 11.02
C PHE A 36 4.73 -0.51 10.02
N THR A 37 4.24 0.39 9.18
CA THR A 37 5.11 1.09 8.20
C THR A 37 5.79 2.33 8.77
N GLU A 38 5.36 2.78 9.96
CA GLU A 38 5.84 4.03 10.56
C GLU A 38 6.99 3.84 11.56
N TYR A 39 7.20 2.63 12.08
CA TYR A 39 8.21 2.38 13.12
C TYR A 39 9.53 1.87 12.53
N ALA A 40 10.61 2.57 12.85
CA ALA A 40 11.98 2.14 12.53
C ALA A 40 12.52 1.16 13.58
N SER A 41 12.09 1.29 14.85
CA SER A 41 12.50 0.38 15.92
C SER A 41 11.47 0.29 17.04
N ALA A 42 11.46 -0.86 17.71
CA ALA A 42 10.74 -1.11 18.95
C ALA A 42 11.71 -1.81 19.93
N GLU A 43 11.92 -1.23 21.08
CA GLU A 43 12.85 -1.72 22.12
C GLU A 43 12.07 -2.00 23.40
N ILE A 44 12.16 -3.23 23.89
CA ILE A 44 11.58 -3.60 25.18
C ILE A 44 12.47 -3.08 26.30
N LEU A 45 11.93 -2.25 27.16
CA LEU A 45 12.60 -1.69 28.32
C LEU A 45 12.38 -2.53 29.58
N GLU A 46 11.16 -3.07 29.73
CA GLU A 46 10.78 -3.85 30.91
C GLU A 46 9.61 -4.78 30.58
N ARG A 47 9.60 -5.97 31.20
CA ARG A 47 8.48 -6.91 31.22
C ARG A 47 8.14 -7.25 32.66
N SER A 48 6.88 -7.06 33.05
CA SER A 48 6.38 -7.38 34.39
C SER A 48 5.00 -8.03 34.30
N GLY A 49 4.95 -9.35 34.43
CA GLY A 49 3.72 -10.13 34.18
C GLY A 49 3.19 -9.87 32.76
N ASP A 50 1.92 -9.48 32.66
CA ASP A 50 1.24 -9.17 31.40
C ASP A 50 1.52 -7.74 30.90
N THR A 51 2.37 -6.98 31.59
CA THR A 51 2.68 -5.59 31.23
C THR A 51 4.07 -5.49 30.60
N VAL A 52 4.13 -4.78 29.46
CA VAL A 52 5.36 -4.51 28.72
C VAL A 52 5.54 -3.01 28.59
N ARG A 53 6.71 -2.52 28.99
CA ARG A 53 7.16 -1.14 28.74
C ARG A 53 8.19 -1.15 27.63
N PHE A 54 8.00 -0.30 26.65
CA PHE A 54 8.83 -0.29 25.45
C PHE A 54 8.98 1.11 24.86
N ARG A 55 10.07 1.32 24.12
CA ARG A 55 10.33 2.52 23.34
C ARG A 55 10.02 2.26 21.87
N LEU A 56 9.26 3.15 21.26
CA LEU A 56 9.09 3.21 19.82
C LEU A 56 9.87 4.38 19.23
N ALA A 57 10.46 4.17 18.06
CA ALA A 57 11.01 5.25 17.24
C ALA A 57 10.42 5.16 15.83
N MET A 58 9.99 6.30 15.29
CA MET A 58 9.50 6.39 13.92
C MET A 58 10.68 6.48 12.94
N HIS A 59 10.42 6.22 11.66
CA HIS A 59 11.34 6.62 10.61
C HIS A 59 11.54 8.14 10.62
N PRO A 60 12.73 8.64 10.20
CA PRO A 60 12.97 10.07 10.10
C PRO A 60 11.90 10.75 9.22
N ASP A 61 11.41 11.92 9.63
CA ASP A 61 10.54 12.74 8.80
C ASP A 61 11.36 13.42 7.65
N GLU A 62 10.69 14.18 6.80
CA GLU A 62 11.30 14.90 5.68
C GLU A 62 12.46 15.84 6.06
N ASN A 63 12.52 16.25 7.34
CA ASN A 63 13.57 17.09 7.90
C ASN A 63 14.66 16.28 8.64
N GLY A 64 14.58 14.94 8.59
CA GLY A 64 15.51 14.04 9.28
C GLY A 64 15.26 13.89 10.77
N LYS A 65 14.16 14.43 11.32
CA LYS A 65 13.83 14.33 12.74
C LYS A 65 13.19 12.98 13.04
N VAL A 66 13.74 12.30 14.06
CA VAL A 66 13.21 11.04 14.59
C VAL A 66 12.31 11.33 15.79
N TRP A 67 11.06 10.90 15.70
CA TRP A 67 10.14 10.94 16.82
C TRP A 67 10.20 9.63 17.59
N SER A 68 10.32 9.71 18.90
CA SER A 68 10.39 8.53 19.77
C SER A 68 9.68 8.79 21.10
N TRP A 69 9.15 7.75 21.71
CA TRP A 69 8.47 7.82 23.01
C TRP A 69 8.44 6.45 23.70
N VAL A 70 8.21 6.47 25.01
CA VAL A 70 7.97 5.26 25.80
C VAL A 70 6.47 5.05 25.98
N SER A 71 6.04 3.81 25.75
CA SER A 71 4.69 3.33 26.03
C SER A 71 4.71 2.17 27.01
N GLU A 72 3.59 1.98 27.68
CA GLU A 72 3.30 0.83 28.53
C GLU A 72 2.04 0.16 28.03
N ARG A 73 2.05 -1.18 27.97
CA ARG A 73 0.98 -1.99 27.40
C ARG A 73 0.71 -3.19 28.28
N THR A 74 -0.54 -3.39 28.69
CA THR A 74 -0.99 -4.52 29.49
C THR A 74 -1.88 -5.42 28.66
N LEU A 75 -1.53 -6.70 28.58
CA LEU A 75 -2.16 -7.72 27.77
C LEU A 75 -3.12 -8.55 28.62
N ASN A 76 -4.39 -8.62 28.23
CA ASN A 76 -5.35 -9.59 28.77
C ASN A 76 -5.73 -10.56 27.64
N LYS A 77 -4.93 -11.63 27.48
CA LYS A 77 -5.15 -12.62 26.41
C LYS A 77 -6.50 -13.34 26.57
N ALA A 78 -6.89 -13.67 27.80
CA ALA A 78 -8.17 -14.34 28.04
C ALA A 78 -9.38 -13.47 27.71
N GLY A 79 -9.30 -12.17 28.02
CA GLY A 79 -10.34 -11.18 27.71
C GLY A 79 -10.22 -10.58 26.31
N ARG A 80 -9.23 -11.00 25.51
CA ARG A 80 -8.97 -10.46 24.14
C ARG A 80 -8.95 -8.93 24.12
N ARG A 81 -8.28 -8.35 25.12
CA ARG A 81 -8.22 -6.91 25.34
C ARG A 81 -6.81 -6.47 25.72
N VAL A 82 -6.41 -5.34 25.18
CA VAL A 82 -5.15 -4.69 25.49
C VAL A 82 -5.40 -3.24 25.86
N ILE A 83 -4.77 -2.79 26.95
CA ILE A 83 -4.77 -1.39 27.36
C ILE A 83 -3.33 -0.89 27.28
N ALA A 84 -3.15 0.27 26.67
CA ALA A 84 -1.85 0.91 26.57
C ALA A 84 -1.94 2.41 26.85
N ARG A 85 -0.80 3.00 27.24
CA ARG A 85 -0.68 4.45 27.43
C ARG A 85 0.71 4.92 27.06
N ARG A 86 0.83 6.17 26.68
CA ARG A 86 2.14 6.81 26.58
C ARG A 86 2.66 7.15 27.98
N VAL A 87 3.85 6.67 28.31
CA VAL A 87 4.57 7.02 29.55
C VAL A 87 5.35 8.33 29.34
N GLU A 88 5.94 8.48 28.16
CA GLU A 88 6.50 9.75 27.68
C GLU A 88 5.48 10.39 26.72
N PRO A 89 4.59 11.26 27.20
CA PRO A 89 3.44 11.71 26.42
C PRO A 89 3.81 12.69 25.29
N GLY A 90 4.99 13.33 25.34
CA GLY A 90 5.42 14.29 24.34
C GLY A 90 4.46 15.50 24.25
N PRO A 91 3.85 15.78 23.07
CA PRO A 91 2.92 16.90 22.90
C PRO A 91 1.52 16.65 23.50
N PHE A 92 1.27 15.45 24.06
CA PHE A 92 0.00 15.12 24.69
C PHE A 92 0.04 15.37 26.21
N GLU A 93 -1.09 15.72 26.79
CA GLU A 93 -1.27 15.64 28.25
C GLU A 93 -1.38 14.16 28.68
N PHE A 94 -2.15 13.39 27.89
CA PHE A 94 -2.24 11.94 28.00
C PHE A 94 -2.61 11.34 26.63
N MET A 95 -2.31 10.04 26.46
CA MET A 95 -2.80 9.20 25.39
C MET A 95 -3.02 7.80 25.91
N ASN A 96 -4.27 7.37 25.89
CA ASN A 96 -4.71 6.05 26.25
C ASN A 96 -5.15 5.31 24.99
N ILE A 97 -4.86 4.03 24.95
CA ILE A 97 -5.11 3.19 23.78
C ILE A 97 -5.75 1.90 24.27
N GLU A 98 -6.78 1.46 23.57
CA GLU A 98 -7.40 0.17 23.79
C GLU A 98 -7.49 -0.61 22.47
N TRP A 99 -7.11 -1.87 22.51
CA TRP A 99 -7.35 -2.82 21.42
C TRP A 99 -8.24 -3.94 21.92
N THR A 100 -9.24 -4.30 21.13
CA THR A 100 -10.10 -5.46 21.38
C THR A 100 -10.15 -6.36 20.14
N TYR A 101 -10.37 -7.64 20.39
CA TYR A 101 -10.42 -8.67 19.37
C TYR A 101 -11.64 -9.54 19.59
N GLU A 102 -12.44 -9.69 18.54
CA GLU A 102 -13.68 -10.47 18.58
C GLU A 102 -13.78 -11.34 17.31
N PRO A 103 -14.30 -12.57 17.40
CA PRO A 103 -14.59 -13.35 16.21
C PRO A 103 -15.65 -12.63 15.34
N GLU A 104 -15.43 -12.56 14.04
CA GLU A 104 -16.39 -12.01 13.07
C GLU A 104 -16.35 -12.83 11.77
N GLY A 105 -17.43 -13.61 11.50
CA GLY A 105 -17.45 -14.59 10.42
C GLY A 105 -16.37 -15.66 10.63
N ASP A 106 -15.58 -15.92 9.60
CA ASP A 106 -14.44 -16.84 9.65
C ASP A 106 -13.13 -16.15 10.10
N GLY A 107 -13.18 -14.86 10.37
CA GLY A 107 -12.03 -14.04 10.74
C GLY A 107 -12.13 -13.41 12.13
N THR A 108 -11.34 -12.38 12.34
CA THR A 108 -11.23 -11.64 13.58
C THR A 108 -11.43 -10.15 13.35
N ARG A 109 -12.38 -9.55 14.07
CA ARG A 109 -12.51 -8.11 14.18
C ARG A 109 -11.50 -7.57 15.20
N MET A 110 -10.57 -6.77 14.73
CA MET A 110 -9.67 -5.97 15.58
C MET A 110 -10.18 -4.54 15.63
N ARG A 111 -10.35 -4.00 16.84
CA ARG A 111 -10.73 -2.59 17.06
C ARG A 111 -9.62 -1.87 17.81
N TRP A 112 -9.36 -0.64 17.42
CA TRP A 112 -8.34 0.24 17.99
C TRP A 112 -8.98 1.57 18.37
N VAL A 113 -9.09 1.81 19.68
CA VAL A 113 -9.60 3.05 20.26
C VAL A 113 -8.45 3.85 20.85
N GLN A 114 -8.45 5.16 20.65
CA GLN A 114 -7.47 6.08 21.19
C GLN A 114 -8.18 7.31 21.77
N ASP A 115 -7.94 7.55 23.05
CA ASP A 115 -8.42 8.72 23.78
C ASP A 115 -7.21 9.56 24.20
N PHE A 116 -7.21 10.84 23.85
CA PHE A 116 -6.06 11.70 24.13
C PHE A 116 -6.47 13.15 24.32
N ARG A 117 -5.54 13.93 24.87
CA ARG A 117 -5.62 15.39 24.89
C ARG A 117 -4.27 15.97 24.55
N MET A 118 -4.29 16.99 23.68
CA MET A 118 -3.10 17.75 23.40
C MET A 118 -2.80 18.74 24.53
N ARG A 119 -1.50 18.98 24.76
CA ARG A 119 -1.06 20.02 25.71
C ARG A 119 -1.45 21.41 25.16
N PRO A 120 -1.72 22.39 26.01
CA PRO A 120 -2.07 23.75 25.56
C PRO A 120 -0.98 24.43 24.73
N ASP A 121 0.29 24.05 24.94
CA ASP A 121 1.48 24.57 24.23
C ASP A 121 1.87 23.70 23.01
N ALA A 122 1.07 22.70 22.66
CA ALA A 122 1.34 21.87 21.51
C ALA A 122 1.13 22.65 20.20
N PRO A 123 1.93 22.36 19.14
CA PRO A 123 1.86 23.09 17.86
C PRO A 123 0.58 22.77 17.07
N VAL A 124 -0.17 21.73 17.46
CA VAL A 124 -1.40 21.27 16.82
C VAL A 124 -2.46 21.08 17.90
N ASP A 125 -3.68 21.52 17.66
CA ASP A 125 -4.79 21.35 18.58
C ASP A 125 -5.35 19.92 18.57
N THR A 126 -6.24 19.63 19.53
CA THR A 126 -6.82 18.28 19.69
C THR A 126 -7.66 17.87 18.48
N ALA A 127 -8.39 18.80 17.83
CA ALA A 127 -9.26 18.47 16.69
C ALA A 127 -8.42 18.07 15.46
N ALA A 128 -7.45 18.89 15.08
CA ALA A 128 -6.55 18.60 13.96
C ALA A 128 -5.72 17.32 14.20
N MET A 129 -5.32 17.07 15.47
CA MET A 129 -4.62 15.82 15.83
C MET A 129 -5.56 14.60 15.74
N THR A 130 -6.85 14.75 16.05
CA THR A 130 -7.85 13.67 15.92
C THR A 130 -7.96 13.24 14.46
N ASP A 131 -8.10 14.20 13.54
CA ASP A 131 -8.19 13.90 12.11
C ASP A 131 -6.91 13.19 11.61
N ARG A 132 -5.76 13.67 12.03
CA ARG A 132 -4.46 13.08 11.65
C ARG A 132 -4.29 11.65 12.17
N ILE A 133 -4.61 11.42 13.46
CA ILE A 133 -4.50 10.08 14.06
C ILE A 133 -5.51 9.14 13.42
N ASN A 134 -6.75 9.59 13.18
CA ASN A 134 -7.77 8.78 12.54
C ASN A 134 -7.35 8.32 11.14
N ALA A 135 -6.88 9.24 10.30
CA ALA A 135 -6.40 8.92 8.96
C ALA A 135 -5.22 7.93 9.00
N ASN A 136 -4.23 8.17 9.88
CA ASN A 136 -3.07 7.29 10.01
C ASN A 136 -3.46 5.90 10.53
N THR A 137 -4.32 5.84 11.57
CA THR A 137 -4.76 4.55 12.15
C THR A 137 -5.49 3.71 11.11
N ALA A 138 -6.34 4.30 10.27
CA ALA A 138 -7.02 3.58 9.20
C ALA A 138 -6.02 2.95 8.21
N VAL A 139 -4.99 3.69 7.82
CA VAL A 139 -3.90 3.17 6.96
C VAL A 139 -3.14 2.03 7.63
N GLN A 140 -2.75 2.21 8.91
CA GLN A 140 -1.99 1.19 9.63
C GLN A 140 -2.82 -0.09 9.86
N MET A 141 -4.11 0.02 10.14
CA MET A 141 -4.98 -1.15 10.29
C MET A 141 -5.11 -1.95 8.99
N ASP A 142 -5.18 -1.29 7.83
CA ASP A 142 -5.17 -1.99 6.54
C ASP A 142 -3.82 -2.68 6.27
N VAL A 143 -2.71 -2.06 6.65
CA VAL A 143 -1.37 -2.68 6.59
C VAL A 143 -1.29 -3.91 7.49
N ILE A 144 -1.74 -3.80 8.75
CA ILE A 144 -1.80 -4.90 9.72
C ILE A 144 -2.63 -6.05 9.13
N ARG A 145 -3.86 -5.76 8.67
CA ARG A 145 -4.75 -6.76 8.05
C ARG A 145 -4.01 -7.56 6.98
N ARG A 146 -3.46 -6.88 5.98
CA ARG A 146 -2.75 -7.55 4.85
C ARG A 146 -1.55 -8.39 5.30
N LYS A 147 -0.81 -7.92 6.30
CA LYS A 147 0.37 -8.64 6.81
C LYS A 147 -0.03 -9.86 7.64
N VAL A 148 -1.05 -9.75 8.49
CA VAL A 148 -1.53 -10.85 9.33
C VAL A 148 -2.23 -11.92 8.48
N GLU A 149 -3.08 -11.54 7.52
CA GLU A 149 -3.68 -12.47 6.57
C GLU A 149 -2.61 -13.26 5.79
N ARG A 150 -1.51 -12.61 5.42
CA ARG A 150 -0.36 -13.28 4.79
C ARG A 150 0.32 -14.27 5.74
N LEU A 151 0.48 -13.92 7.01
CA LEU A 151 1.04 -14.83 8.03
C LEU A 151 0.13 -16.04 8.25
N ALA A 152 -1.18 -15.81 8.37
CA ALA A 152 -2.20 -16.87 8.54
C ALA A 152 -2.25 -17.84 7.36
N ALA A 153 -2.09 -17.34 6.15
CA ALA A 153 -2.02 -18.14 4.93
C ALA A 153 -0.74 -19.00 4.82
N GLY A 154 0.04 -19.14 5.90
CA GLY A 154 1.22 -20.00 5.97
C GLY A 154 2.56 -19.28 5.81
N GLY A 155 2.60 -17.95 6.06
CA GLY A 155 3.83 -17.17 6.29
C GLY A 155 4.82 -17.04 5.15
N GLY A 156 4.62 -17.74 4.08
CA GLY A 156 5.52 -17.80 2.96
C GLY A 156 4.74 -17.77 1.65
N ARG A 157 4.27 -16.59 1.25
CA ARG A 157 4.14 -16.42 -0.20
C ARG A 157 5.56 -16.58 -0.71
N GLU A 158 5.86 -17.76 -1.29
CA GLU A 158 7.11 -18.02 -1.97
C GLU A 158 7.41 -16.81 -2.86
N ILE A 159 8.53 -16.15 -2.59
CA ILE A 159 8.96 -15.05 -3.46
C ILE A 159 9.29 -15.69 -4.80
N ARG A 160 8.39 -15.53 -5.75
CA ARG A 160 8.52 -16.12 -7.08
C ARG A 160 9.23 -15.17 -8.01
N THR A 161 10.25 -15.67 -8.66
CA THR A 161 10.80 -15.06 -9.87
C THR A 161 9.99 -15.56 -11.06
N VAL A 162 9.53 -14.67 -11.91
CA VAL A 162 8.80 -14.98 -13.14
C VAL A 162 9.64 -14.52 -14.32
N SER A 163 9.99 -15.43 -15.21
CA SER A 163 10.63 -15.07 -16.49
C SER A 163 9.60 -14.49 -17.43
N VAL A 164 9.98 -13.47 -18.19
CA VAL A 164 9.13 -12.92 -19.24
C VAL A 164 8.81 -13.97 -20.31
N ASP A 165 9.68 -14.95 -20.51
CA ASP A 165 9.49 -16.03 -21.49
C ASP A 165 8.42 -17.03 -21.07
N ASP A 166 8.15 -17.15 -19.77
CA ASP A 166 7.11 -18.03 -19.21
C ASP A 166 5.71 -17.39 -19.27
N VAL A 167 5.61 -16.11 -19.65
CA VAL A 167 4.34 -15.38 -19.70
C VAL A 167 3.86 -15.27 -21.15
N PRO A 168 2.65 -15.74 -21.46
CA PRO A 168 2.12 -15.63 -22.83
C PRO A 168 1.93 -14.15 -23.24
N ALA A 169 2.27 -13.86 -24.49
CA ALA A 169 2.08 -12.53 -25.06
C ALA A 169 0.58 -12.24 -25.27
N ASN A 170 0.14 -11.09 -24.79
CA ASN A 170 -1.15 -10.51 -25.17
C ASN A 170 -0.94 -9.52 -26.31
N ARG A 171 -1.42 -9.86 -27.51
CA ARG A 171 -1.32 -9.04 -28.72
C ARG A 171 -2.63 -8.37 -29.11
N LYS A 172 -3.62 -8.39 -28.21
CA LYS A 172 -4.97 -7.90 -28.53
C LYS A 172 -4.97 -6.44 -29.01
N ARG A 173 -4.11 -5.59 -28.42
CA ARG A 173 -3.97 -4.17 -28.77
C ARG A 173 -2.76 -3.88 -29.68
N GLY A 174 -2.08 -4.91 -30.14
CA GLY A 174 -0.80 -4.83 -30.86
C GLY A 174 0.40 -4.97 -29.91
N GLY A 175 1.59 -5.10 -30.51
CA GLY A 175 2.82 -5.36 -29.79
C GLY A 175 2.88 -6.73 -29.08
N ASP A 176 4.00 -7.04 -28.46
CA ASP A 176 4.17 -8.19 -27.57
C ASP A 176 4.09 -7.70 -26.12
N ILE A 177 2.89 -7.71 -25.54
CA ILE A 177 2.61 -7.25 -24.17
C ILE A 177 2.60 -8.48 -23.25
N ARG A 178 3.42 -8.47 -22.19
CA ARG A 178 3.47 -9.56 -21.21
C ARG A 178 3.35 -9.02 -19.81
N THR A 179 2.30 -9.41 -19.10
CA THR A 179 2.07 -9.01 -17.70
C THR A 179 2.83 -9.95 -16.77
N VAL A 180 4.07 -9.60 -16.46
CA VAL A 180 5.05 -10.49 -15.79
C VAL A 180 4.72 -10.67 -14.31
N LEU A 181 4.57 -9.57 -13.57
CA LEU A 181 4.26 -9.59 -12.13
C LEU A 181 2.84 -9.04 -11.93
N SER A 182 1.91 -9.90 -11.56
CA SER A 182 0.48 -9.59 -11.49
C SER A 182 -0.22 -10.38 -10.38
N PRO A 183 -1.50 -10.11 -10.10
CA PRO A 183 -2.31 -10.98 -9.23
C PRO A 183 -2.25 -12.46 -9.64
N ALA A 184 -2.29 -12.73 -10.94
CA ALA A 184 -2.31 -14.10 -11.47
C ALA A 184 -0.96 -14.82 -11.36
N THR A 185 0.16 -14.13 -11.54
CA THR A 185 1.50 -14.74 -11.56
C THR A 185 2.15 -14.82 -10.19
N VAL A 186 2.08 -13.73 -9.41
CA VAL A 186 2.73 -13.59 -8.11
C VAL A 186 1.78 -13.13 -7.01
N GLY A 187 0.46 -13.01 -7.33
CA GLY A 187 -0.58 -12.54 -6.43
C GLY A 187 -0.35 -11.10 -5.96
N ALA A 188 0.13 -10.23 -6.80
CA ALA A 188 0.23 -8.80 -6.52
C ALA A 188 -1.14 -8.24 -6.13
N THR A 189 -1.18 -7.31 -5.17
CA THR A 189 -2.44 -6.78 -4.62
C THR A 189 -2.65 -5.30 -4.89
N THR A 190 -1.62 -4.57 -5.34
CA THR A 190 -1.67 -3.12 -5.50
C THR A 190 -1.45 -2.65 -6.92
N GLY A 191 -0.80 -3.45 -7.75
CA GLY A 191 -0.48 -3.11 -9.14
C GLY A 191 0.07 -4.32 -9.86
N PHE A 192 0.46 -4.11 -11.12
CA PHE A 192 1.17 -5.11 -11.89
C PHE A 192 2.28 -4.47 -12.73
N LEU A 193 3.27 -5.28 -13.08
CA LEU A 193 4.37 -4.89 -13.94
C LEU A 193 4.41 -5.80 -15.16
N GLY A 194 4.64 -5.21 -16.32
CA GLY A 194 4.77 -5.94 -17.57
C GLY A 194 5.88 -5.41 -18.45
N THR A 195 6.05 -6.08 -19.57
CA THR A 195 6.96 -5.71 -20.65
C THR A 195 6.21 -5.56 -21.95
N LEU A 196 6.70 -4.68 -22.80
CA LEU A 196 6.19 -4.44 -24.13
C LEU A 196 7.36 -4.45 -25.13
N ARG A 197 7.24 -5.24 -26.20
CA ARG A 197 8.11 -5.14 -27.36
C ARG A 197 7.28 -4.69 -28.55
N LEU A 198 7.78 -3.68 -29.26
CA LEU A 198 7.21 -3.16 -30.48
C LEU A 198 8.22 -3.32 -31.62
N ALA A 199 7.90 -4.12 -32.64
CA ALA A 199 8.65 -4.16 -33.87
C ALA A 199 8.49 -2.83 -34.66
N PRO A 200 9.35 -2.54 -35.64
CA PRO A 200 9.15 -1.43 -36.57
C PRO A 200 7.73 -1.42 -37.16
N ALA A 201 7.11 -0.26 -37.19
CA ALA A 201 5.73 0.00 -37.65
C ALA A 201 4.63 -0.65 -36.78
N GLU A 202 4.95 -1.32 -35.67
CA GLU A 202 3.94 -1.79 -34.73
C GLU A 202 3.40 -0.66 -33.86
N VAL A 203 2.17 -0.86 -33.39
CA VAL A 203 1.47 0.06 -32.49
C VAL A 203 0.80 -0.71 -31.35
N VAL A 204 0.63 -0.03 -30.21
CA VAL A 204 -0.43 -0.34 -29.24
C VAL A 204 -1.54 0.67 -29.46
N THR A 205 -2.74 0.19 -29.75
CA THR A 205 -3.92 1.01 -30.07
C THR A 205 -4.31 1.93 -28.95
N GLU A 206 -4.93 3.08 -29.28
CA GLU A 206 -5.31 4.09 -28.31
C GLU A 206 -6.31 3.52 -27.30
N HIS A 207 -5.99 3.73 -26.04
CA HIS A 207 -6.79 3.35 -24.88
C HIS A 207 -6.47 4.27 -23.68
N TRP A 208 -7.21 4.08 -22.60
CA TRP A 208 -6.95 4.76 -21.33
C TRP A 208 -7.34 3.87 -20.15
N HIS A 209 -6.84 4.21 -18.94
CA HIS A 209 -7.06 3.46 -17.72
C HIS A 209 -7.96 4.25 -16.76
N PRO A 210 -9.17 3.71 -16.41
CA PRO A 210 -10.11 4.43 -15.53
C PRO A 210 -9.73 4.38 -14.04
N TYR A 211 -8.83 3.47 -13.65
CA TYR A 211 -8.50 3.25 -12.23
C TYR A 211 -7.01 3.38 -11.92
N SER A 212 -6.14 3.25 -12.92
CA SER A 212 -4.70 3.12 -12.73
C SER A 212 -3.94 4.25 -13.40
N GLU A 213 -2.88 4.72 -12.76
CA GLU A 213 -1.80 5.42 -13.44
C GLU A 213 -0.89 4.39 -14.10
N GLU A 214 -0.29 4.75 -15.23
CA GLU A 214 0.70 3.93 -15.91
C GLU A 214 2.08 4.58 -15.85
N PHE A 215 3.04 3.84 -15.32
CA PHE A 215 4.47 4.15 -15.35
C PHE A 215 5.07 3.42 -16.55
N LEU A 216 5.60 4.14 -17.52
CA LEU A 216 6.22 3.58 -18.70
C LEU A 216 7.69 3.99 -18.76
N PHE A 217 8.59 3.03 -18.99
CA PHE A 217 10.03 3.27 -19.13
C PHE A 217 10.58 2.58 -20.37
N CYS A 218 11.27 3.33 -21.22
CA CYS A 218 11.93 2.81 -22.42
C CYS A 218 13.32 2.28 -22.08
N VAL A 219 13.49 0.96 -22.19
CA VAL A 219 14.76 0.27 -21.92
C VAL A 219 15.67 0.28 -23.14
N GLU A 220 15.08 0.07 -24.35
CA GLU A 220 15.82 -0.03 -25.60
C GLU A 220 14.98 0.55 -26.77
N GLY A 221 15.64 1.20 -27.69
CA GLY A 221 15.00 1.81 -28.87
C GLY A 221 14.35 3.15 -28.57
N ALA A 222 13.32 3.47 -29.31
CA ALA A 222 12.50 4.66 -29.13
C ALA A 222 11.10 4.43 -29.67
N ILE A 223 10.12 5.15 -29.13
CA ILE A 223 8.74 5.17 -29.61
C ILE A 223 8.23 6.60 -29.71
N THR A 224 7.16 6.79 -30.47
CA THR A 224 6.29 7.95 -30.37
C THR A 224 5.12 7.60 -29.47
N LEU A 225 4.98 8.34 -28.38
CA LEU A 225 3.86 8.24 -27.44
C LEU A 225 2.88 9.38 -27.74
N ARG A 226 1.65 9.05 -28.15
CA ARG A 226 0.56 10.02 -28.31
C ARG A 226 -0.24 10.09 -27.03
N LEU A 227 -0.34 11.27 -26.40
CA LEU A 227 -1.09 11.56 -25.19
C LEU A 227 -2.16 12.61 -25.51
N ASP A 228 -3.46 12.26 -25.37
CA ASP A 228 -4.59 13.13 -25.73
C ASP A 228 -4.42 13.85 -27.08
N GLY A 229 -3.94 13.12 -28.10
CA GLY A 229 -3.71 13.62 -29.45
C GLY A 229 -2.36 14.34 -29.67
N HIS A 230 -1.51 14.47 -28.66
CA HIS A 230 -0.21 15.15 -28.78
C HIS A 230 0.94 14.13 -28.78
N ASP A 231 1.74 14.14 -29.83
CA ASP A 231 2.87 13.23 -29.98
C ASP A 231 4.08 13.70 -29.15
N ARG A 232 4.70 12.75 -28.45
CA ARG A 232 5.94 12.92 -27.69
C ARG A 232 6.88 11.75 -27.96
N PRO A 233 8.15 11.97 -28.26
CA PRO A 233 9.13 10.89 -28.32
C PRO A 233 9.42 10.38 -26.90
N LEU A 234 9.59 9.06 -26.75
CA LEU A 234 10.11 8.40 -25.57
C LEU A 234 11.29 7.53 -26.01
N ARG A 235 12.48 7.84 -25.52
CA ARG A 235 13.74 7.22 -25.95
C ARG A 235 14.31 6.33 -24.86
N THR A 236 15.33 5.56 -25.20
CA THR A 236 16.09 4.76 -24.25
C THR A 236 16.48 5.55 -23.01
N ASN A 237 16.23 4.97 -21.83
CA ASN A 237 16.46 5.53 -20.49
C ASN A 237 15.54 6.73 -20.14
N GLU A 238 14.47 6.94 -20.87
CA GLU A 238 13.42 7.91 -20.53
C GLU A 238 12.20 7.20 -19.94
N GLY A 239 11.56 7.83 -18.97
CA GLY A 239 10.31 7.37 -18.35
C GLY A 239 9.24 8.43 -18.39
N VAL A 240 7.98 8.01 -18.38
CA VAL A 240 6.81 8.87 -18.33
C VAL A 240 5.77 8.29 -17.38
N LEU A 241 5.06 9.17 -16.69
CA LEU A 241 3.85 8.84 -15.95
C LEU A 241 2.65 9.27 -16.79
N ILE A 242 1.75 8.32 -17.07
CA ILE A 242 0.47 8.56 -17.73
C ILE A 242 -0.61 8.57 -16.65
N PRO A 243 -1.24 9.73 -16.37
CA PRO A 243 -2.27 9.83 -15.35
C PRO A 243 -3.54 9.06 -15.71
N ILE A 244 -4.36 8.76 -14.69
CA ILE A 244 -5.68 8.17 -14.86
C ILE A 244 -6.51 8.98 -15.88
N GLY A 245 -7.15 8.28 -16.81
CA GLY A 245 -8.05 8.89 -17.81
C GLY A 245 -7.38 9.50 -19.04
N VAL A 246 -6.06 9.61 -19.06
CA VAL A 246 -5.31 10.13 -20.23
C VAL A 246 -5.29 9.08 -21.33
N ARG A 247 -5.81 9.43 -22.51
CA ARG A 247 -5.76 8.57 -23.71
C ARG A 247 -4.34 8.50 -24.22
N HIS A 248 -3.90 7.29 -24.53
CA HIS A 248 -2.54 7.09 -25.02
C HIS A 248 -2.46 5.98 -26.06
N ARG A 249 -1.56 6.18 -27.00
CA ARG A 249 -1.20 5.27 -28.08
C ARG A 249 0.32 5.20 -28.17
N LEU A 250 0.87 4.02 -28.38
CA LEU A 250 2.30 3.82 -28.55
C LEU A 250 2.59 3.41 -29.99
N MET A 251 3.58 4.00 -30.62
CA MET A 251 3.94 3.76 -32.03
C MET A 251 5.46 3.62 -32.12
N ASN A 252 5.91 2.55 -32.75
CA ASN A 252 7.31 2.44 -33.13
C ASN A 252 7.46 2.90 -34.61
N ASP A 253 7.73 4.18 -34.78
CA ASP A 253 7.95 4.79 -36.10
C ASP A 253 9.42 4.66 -36.57
N GLY A 254 10.27 4.00 -35.79
CA GLY A 254 11.68 3.74 -36.11
C GLY A 254 11.87 2.46 -36.92
N ASP A 255 13.11 2.16 -37.23
CA ASP A 255 13.57 1.01 -38.02
C ASP A 255 14.12 -0.14 -37.14
N THR A 256 14.20 0.06 -35.85
CA THR A 256 14.66 -0.93 -34.84
C THR A 256 13.55 -1.25 -33.83
N PRO A 257 13.53 -2.47 -33.27
CA PRO A 257 12.59 -2.80 -32.23
C PRO A 257 12.77 -1.91 -30.99
N ALA A 258 11.66 -1.63 -30.28
CA ALA A 258 11.68 -0.98 -29.00
C ALA A 258 11.28 -1.97 -27.89
N PHE A 259 11.93 -1.84 -26.71
CA PHE A 259 11.61 -2.60 -25.51
C PHE A 259 11.30 -1.66 -24.36
N LEU A 260 10.14 -1.86 -23.75
CA LEU A 260 9.63 -1.03 -22.67
C LEU A 260 9.24 -1.92 -21.48
N VAL A 261 9.31 -1.31 -20.30
CA VAL A 261 8.74 -1.85 -19.05
C VAL A 261 7.63 -0.91 -18.63
N PHE A 262 6.52 -1.47 -18.20
CA PHE A 262 5.40 -0.68 -17.69
C PHE A 262 4.87 -1.23 -16.37
N ALA A 263 4.27 -0.37 -15.57
CA ALA A 263 3.56 -0.76 -14.35
C ALA A 263 2.29 0.06 -14.20
N LEU A 264 1.22 -0.60 -13.75
CA LEU A 264 -0.06 0.05 -13.48
C LEU A 264 -0.42 -0.10 -11.99
N THR A 265 -0.83 1.00 -11.38
CA THR A 265 -1.26 1.05 -9.98
C THR A 265 -2.23 2.22 -9.75
N PRO A 266 -3.25 2.09 -8.84
CA PRO A 266 -3.70 0.85 -8.22
C PRO A 266 -4.32 -0.14 -9.23
N LEU A 267 -4.61 -1.35 -8.78
CA LEU A 267 -5.35 -2.33 -9.61
C LEU A 267 -6.78 -1.85 -9.86
N ALA A 268 -7.28 -2.09 -11.08
CA ALA A 268 -8.71 -2.01 -11.35
C ALA A 268 -9.48 -3.10 -10.56
N PRO A 269 -10.78 -2.91 -10.31
CA PRO A 269 -11.61 -3.91 -9.61
C PRO A 269 -11.62 -5.29 -10.30
N SER A 270 -11.50 -5.31 -11.63
CA SER A 270 -11.28 -6.51 -12.43
C SER A 270 -10.45 -6.18 -13.68
N PRO A 271 -9.77 -7.16 -14.30
CA PRO A 271 -8.96 -6.94 -15.51
C PRO A 271 -9.74 -6.30 -16.66
N GLU A 272 -11.02 -6.66 -16.81
CA GLU A 272 -11.91 -6.17 -17.89
C GLU A 272 -12.21 -4.68 -17.75
N LEU A 273 -12.23 -4.16 -16.52
CA LEU A 273 -12.47 -2.76 -16.21
C LEU A 273 -11.19 -1.92 -16.26
N GLY A 274 -10.02 -2.55 -16.38
CA GLY A 274 -8.73 -1.87 -16.34
C GLY A 274 -8.39 -1.04 -17.58
N HIS A 275 -9.14 -1.19 -18.69
CA HIS A 275 -8.86 -0.54 -19.96
C HIS A 275 -10.16 -0.12 -20.65
N VAL A 276 -10.10 1.01 -21.33
CA VAL A 276 -11.15 1.47 -22.26
C VAL A 276 -10.51 1.74 -23.61
N ASP A 277 -10.83 0.90 -24.63
CA ASP A 277 -10.32 1.07 -25.99
C ASP A 277 -11.05 2.21 -26.68
N THR A 278 -10.34 3.11 -27.37
CA THR A 278 -10.89 4.28 -28.06
C THR A 278 -10.70 4.22 -29.57
N GLU A 279 -9.97 3.23 -30.08
CA GLU A 279 -9.87 2.91 -31.50
C GLU A 279 -10.04 1.41 -31.75
N PRO A 280 -10.34 0.99 -32.98
CA PRO A 280 -10.48 -0.43 -33.33
C PRO A 280 -9.21 -1.22 -33.00
N LEU A 281 -9.38 -2.43 -32.49
CA LEU A 281 -8.26 -3.33 -32.22
C LEU A 281 -7.68 -3.88 -33.53
N PRO A 282 -6.37 -4.17 -33.62
CA PRO A 282 -5.77 -4.77 -34.81
C PRO A 282 -6.46 -6.08 -35.19
N GLY A 283 -6.96 -6.19 -36.43
CA GLY A 283 -7.65 -7.38 -36.93
C GLY A 283 -9.12 -7.50 -36.53
N GLY A 284 -9.70 -6.50 -35.88
CA GLY A 284 -11.13 -6.36 -35.68
C GLY A 284 -11.80 -5.92 -37.00
N THR A 285 -12.77 -6.70 -37.46
CA THR A 285 -13.67 -6.22 -38.54
C THR A 285 -14.53 -5.09 -37.96
N PRO A 286 -14.79 -4.00 -38.73
CA PRO A 286 -15.59 -2.88 -38.27
C PRO A 286 -17.02 -3.29 -37.90
#